data_0d03378460438879502d5799d4645208
#
_entry.id   0d03378460438879502d5799d4645208
#
_cell.length_a   1.000
_cell.length_b   1.000
_cell.length_c   1.000
_cell.angle_alpha   90.00
_cell.angle_beta   90.00
_cell.angle_gamma   90.00
#
_symmetry.space_group_name_H-M   'P 1'
#
loop_
_entity.id
_entity.type
_entity.pdbx_description
1 polymer ?
#
loop_
_entity_poly.entity_id
_entity_poly.type
_entity_poly.pdbx_seq_one_letter_code
_entity_poly.pdbx_strand_id
1 'polypeptide(L)'
;VRKHYIVNVDAEYEINWLTELEPNNYEVGVRVNFDLESKCPGQTQCGEDGERFGFCYENGELKRVIDKIEEKGVKVVGLHLHKSSKTRMPDIYRAIAEAAVEISGKYSLKPKYVDIGGGFFGGLNSKPQFPEYFDMMKRR
;
A
#
# COMPACT_ATOMS: atom_id res chain seq x y z
N VAL A 1 -15.61 -14.18 -21.17
CA VAL A 1 -15.64 -13.42 -19.90
C VAL A 1 -14.22 -13.01 -19.58
N ARG A 2 -13.88 -11.72 -19.74
CA ARG A 2 -12.57 -11.19 -19.31
C ARG A 2 -12.54 -11.25 -17.78
N LYS A 3 -11.67 -12.05 -17.21
CA LYS A 3 -11.43 -12.05 -15.78
C LYS A 3 -10.62 -10.79 -15.44
N HIS A 4 -11.18 -9.94 -14.60
CA HIS A 4 -10.44 -8.80 -14.07
C HIS A 4 -9.60 -9.28 -12.87
N TYR A 5 -8.29 -9.19 -13.01
CA TYR A 5 -7.36 -9.46 -11.93
C TYR A 5 -6.86 -8.12 -11.36
N ILE A 6 -6.71 -8.06 -10.06
CA ILE A 6 -5.98 -6.99 -9.39
C ILE A 6 -4.51 -7.44 -9.36
N VAL A 7 -3.63 -6.62 -9.91
CA VAL A 7 -2.18 -6.84 -9.93
C VAL A 7 -1.52 -5.67 -9.23
N ASN A 8 -0.71 -5.95 -8.21
CA ASN A 8 0.12 -4.96 -7.55
C ASN A 8 1.58 -5.19 -7.95
N VAL A 9 2.25 -4.13 -8.38
CA VAL A 9 3.69 -4.12 -8.69
C VAL A 9 4.45 -3.90 -7.38
N ASP A 10 5.36 -4.80 -7.06
CA ASP A 10 6.15 -4.81 -5.82
C ASP A 10 7.65 -4.52 -6.08
N ALA A 11 8.12 -4.83 -7.28
CA ALA A 11 9.51 -4.65 -7.66
C ALA A 11 9.66 -4.02 -9.06
N GLU A 12 10.72 -3.24 -9.26
CA GLU A 12 10.89 -2.45 -10.48
C GLU A 12 11.01 -3.30 -11.75
N TYR A 13 11.58 -4.50 -11.67
CA TYR A 13 11.71 -5.38 -12.84
C TYR A 13 10.35 -5.85 -13.38
N GLU A 14 9.31 -5.91 -12.55
CA GLU A 14 7.95 -6.30 -12.94
C GLU A 14 7.32 -5.29 -13.91
N ILE A 15 7.79 -4.03 -13.89
CA ILE A 15 7.32 -2.99 -14.82
C ILE A 15 7.62 -3.38 -16.26
N ASN A 16 8.69 -4.11 -16.51
CA ASN A 16 9.05 -4.55 -17.86
C ASN A 16 8.03 -5.57 -18.39
N TRP A 17 7.45 -6.39 -17.52
CA TRP A 17 6.42 -7.37 -17.91
C TRP A 17 5.09 -6.72 -18.29
N LEU A 18 4.80 -5.52 -17.76
CA LEU A 18 3.56 -4.81 -18.09
C LEU A 18 3.49 -4.44 -19.58
N THR A 19 4.62 -4.34 -20.27
CA THR A 19 4.69 -4.04 -21.70
C THR A 19 4.53 -5.25 -22.61
N GLU A 20 4.71 -6.44 -22.08
CA GLU A 20 4.48 -7.70 -22.80
C GLU A 20 3.01 -8.05 -22.88
N LEU A 21 2.20 -7.42 -22.02
CA LEU A 21 0.75 -7.53 -22.07
C LEU A 21 0.22 -6.64 -23.19
N GLU A 22 -0.73 -7.10 -23.97
CA GLU A 22 -1.32 -6.34 -25.06
C GLU A 22 -1.66 -4.91 -24.67
N PRO A 23 -1.28 -3.90 -25.48
CA PRO A 23 -1.51 -2.50 -25.12
C PRO A 23 -2.99 -2.21 -25.18
N ASN A 24 -3.65 -2.03 -24.07
CA ASN A 24 -4.89 -1.25 -23.94
C ASN A 24 -5.51 -1.43 -22.54
N ASN A 25 -5.44 -0.38 -21.76
CA ASN A 25 -6.21 -0.21 -20.52
C ASN A 25 -5.87 -1.16 -19.36
N TYR A 26 -4.62 -1.53 -19.18
CA TYR A 26 -4.23 -2.19 -17.95
C TYR A 26 -4.20 -1.22 -16.79
N GLU A 27 -4.74 -1.67 -15.69
CA GLU A 27 -4.77 -0.97 -14.42
C GLU A 27 -4.01 -1.82 -13.41
N VAL A 28 -3.11 -1.19 -12.69
CA VAL A 28 -2.31 -1.86 -11.67
C VAL A 28 -2.33 -1.08 -10.36
N GLY A 29 -2.04 -1.76 -9.28
CA GLY A 29 -1.64 -1.12 -8.03
C GLY A 29 -0.13 -1.11 -7.89
N VAL A 30 0.35 -0.36 -6.93
CA VAL A 30 1.76 -0.36 -6.51
C VAL A 30 1.86 -0.65 -5.03
N ARG A 31 2.85 -1.44 -4.65
CA ARG A 31 3.15 -1.66 -3.24
C ARG A 31 3.97 -0.51 -2.70
N VAL A 32 3.48 0.06 -1.63
CA VAL A 32 4.07 1.23 -0.98
C VAL A 32 4.84 0.80 0.25
N ASN A 33 6.07 1.25 0.36
CA ASN A 33 6.84 1.25 1.58
C ASN A 33 6.89 2.67 2.13
N PHE A 34 6.33 2.90 3.32
CA PHE A 34 6.37 4.18 4.02
C PHE A 34 6.90 4.00 5.43
N ASP A 35 7.43 5.06 6.03
CA ASP A 35 7.99 5.04 7.37
C ASP A 35 6.88 4.93 8.43
N LEU A 36 6.60 3.69 8.85
CA LEU A 36 5.66 3.41 9.95
C LEU A 36 6.23 3.87 11.30
N GLU A 37 7.55 3.82 11.48
CA GLU A 37 8.17 4.17 12.77
C GLU A 37 7.93 5.62 13.16
N SER A 38 7.97 6.55 12.19
CA SER A 38 7.66 7.95 12.44
C SER A 38 6.21 8.19 12.82
N LYS A 39 5.27 7.37 12.32
CA LYS A 39 3.83 7.49 12.61
C LYS A 39 3.40 6.71 13.85
N CYS A 40 4.04 5.59 14.11
CA CYS A 40 3.77 4.69 15.25
C CYS A 40 5.08 4.18 15.84
N PRO A 41 5.76 4.97 16.67
CA PRO A 41 7.07 4.61 17.22
C PRO A 41 7.06 3.28 17.97
N GLY A 42 8.08 2.47 17.73
CA GLY A 42 8.26 1.17 18.38
C GLY A 42 7.42 0.03 17.81
N GLN A 43 6.67 0.27 16.73
CA GLN A 43 5.78 -0.74 16.14
C GLN A 43 6.38 -1.53 14.97
N THR A 44 7.43 -1.02 14.33
CA THR A 44 8.07 -1.73 13.22
C THR A 44 8.71 -3.04 13.67
N GLN A 45 8.57 -4.07 12.84
CA GLN A 45 9.28 -5.35 13.02
C GLN A 45 10.60 -5.39 12.25
N CYS A 46 10.78 -4.46 11.34
CA CYS A 46 12.00 -4.33 10.56
C CYS A 46 13.07 -3.64 11.41
N GLY A 47 14.29 -4.20 11.35
CA GLY A 47 15.45 -3.57 11.96
C GLY A 47 15.87 -2.27 11.23
N GLU A 48 17.10 -1.82 11.47
CA GLU A 48 17.66 -0.60 10.88
C GLU A 48 17.68 -0.59 9.34
N ASP A 49 17.64 -1.75 8.71
CA ASP A 49 17.64 -1.90 7.25
C ASP A 49 16.29 -1.58 6.59
N GLY A 50 15.26 -1.29 7.35
CA GLY A 50 13.92 -0.98 6.84
C GLY A 50 13.18 -2.19 6.25
N GLU A 51 12.01 -1.95 5.67
CA GLU A 51 11.23 -2.99 4.99
C GLU A 51 11.78 -3.28 3.59
N ARG A 52 11.75 -4.57 3.21
CA ARG A 52 12.31 -5.05 1.94
C ARG A 52 11.34 -4.96 0.76
N PHE A 53 10.08 -4.69 1.01
CA PHE A 53 9.03 -4.84 0.00
C PHE A 53 8.36 -3.49 -0.31
N GLY A 54 8.09 -3.29 -1.60
CA GLY A 54 7.44 -2.09 -2.08
C GLY A 54 8.39 -0.91 -2.27
N PHE A 55 7.87 0.14 -2.88
CA PHE A 55 8.63 1.33 -3.26
C PHE A 55 8.58 2.39 -2.17
N CYS A 56 9.74 2.88 -1.78
CA CYS A 56 9.87 3.85 -0.70
C CYS A 56 9.24 5.21 -1.07
N TYR A 57 8.35 5.68 -0.20
CA TYR A 57 7.67 6.95 -0.38
C TYR A 57 8.57 8.15 -0.06
N GLU A 58 9.32 8.06 1.03
CA GLU A 58 10.07 9.17 1.60
C GLU A 58 11.25 9.60 0.72
N ASN A 59 11.89 8.66 0.03
CA ASN A 59 13.04 8.93 -0.85
C ASN A 59 12.65 9.27 -2.30
N GLY A 60 11.35 9.28 -2.63
CA GLY A 60 10.85 9.59 -3.97
C GLY A 60 10.84 8.40 -4.95
N GLU A 61 11.27 7.22 -4.54
CA GLU A 61 11.25 6.02 -5.39
C GLU A 61 9.83 5.68 -5.87
N LEU A 62 8.84 5.74 -4.96
CA LEU A 62 7.44 5.48 -5.30
C LEU A 62 6.96 6.39 -6.45
N LYS A 63 7.28 7.68 -6.40
CA LYS A 63 6.88 8.62 -7.45
C LYS A 63 7.53 8.27 -8.78
N ARG A 64 8.83 8.01 -8.78
CA ARG A 64 9.58 7.62 -9.98
C ARG A 64 9.01 6.36 -10.62
N VAL A 65 8.63 5.38 -9.81
CA VAL A 65 8.04 4.13 -10.29
C VAL A 65 6.64 4.35 -10.87
N ILE A 66 5.79 5.15 -10.23
CA ILE A 66 4.48 5.51 -10.75
C ILE A 66 4.63 6.16 -12.13
N ASP A 67 5.51 7.15 -12.26
CA ASP A 67 5.75 7.83 -13.53
C ASP A 67 6.20 6.85 -14.62
N LYS A 68 7.12 5.95 -14.30
CA LYS A 68 7.61 4.91 -15.22
C LYS A 68 6.52 3.95 -15.69
N ILE A 69 5.56 3.60 -14.81
CA ILE A 69 4.41 2.77 -15.16
C ILE A 69 3.48 3.55 -16.11
N GLU A 70 3.18 4.80 -15.77
CA GLU A 70 2.28 5.65 -16.55
C GLU A 70 2.85 6.02 -17.93
N GLU A 71 4.17 6.22 -18.05
CA GLU A 71 4.87 6.40 -19.34
C GLU A 71 4.68 5.20 -20.28
N LYS A 72 4.43 4.01 -19.75
CA LYS A 72 4.11 2.82 -20.55
C LYS A 72 2.64 2.70 -20.93
N GLY A 73 1.81 3.71 -20.60
CA GLY A 73 0.38 3.70 -20.88
C GLY A 73 -0.46 2.87 -19.91
N VAL A 74 0.13 2.44 -18.79
CA VAL A 74 -0.55 1.68 -17.73
C VAL A 74 -0.99 2.64 -16.63
N LYS A 75 -2.23 2.51 -16.13
CA LYS A 75 -2.75 3.39 -15.07
C LYS A 75 -2.50 2.79 -13.69
N VAL A 76 -1.98 3.61 -12.78
CA VAL A 76 -1.89 3.26 -11.36
C VAL A 76 -3.22 3.62 -10.68
N VAL A 77 -3.97 2.60 -10.29
CA VAL A 77 -5.32 2.72 -9.71
C VAL A 77 -5.45 2.08 -8.33
N GLY A 78 -4.37 1.58 -7.78
CA GLY A 78 -4.38 0.95 -6.47
C GLY A 78 -3.11 1.21 -5.67
N LEU A 79 -3.27 1.27 -4.35
CA LEU A 79 -2.17 1.34 -3.40
C LEU A 79 -2.23 0.12 -2.47
N HIS A 80 -1.13 -0.59 -2.32
CA HIS A 80 -0.99 -1.70 -1.39
C HIS A 80 0.00 -1.32 -0.28
N LEU A 81 -0.50 -1.15 0.94
CA LEU A 81 0.27 -0.63 2.09
C LEU A 81 0.35 -1.65 3.24
N HIS A 82 0.64 -2.90 2.95
CA HIS A 82 0.82 -3.88 4.02
C HIS A 82 2.07 -3.56 4.86
N LYS A 83 1.89 -3.50 6.18
CA LYS A 83 2.97 -3.31 7.16
C LYS A 83 2.96 -4.41 8.21
N SER A 84 4.11 -5.02 8.43
CA SER A 84 4.32 -5.89 9.58
C SER A 84 4.50 -5.04 10.84
N SER A 85 3.80 -5.40 11.90
CA SER A 85 3.84 -4.65 13.16
C SER A 85 3.92 -5.57 14.36
N LYS A 86 4.47 -5.06 15.47
CA LYS A 86 4.65 -5.87 16.69
C LYS A 86 3.33 -6.19 17.38
N THR A 87 2.38 -5.26 17.40
CA THR A 87 1.18 -5.37 18.21
C THR A 87 -0.11 -5.55 17.43
N ARG A 88 -0.13 -5.23 16.14
CA ARG A 88 -1.34 -5.24 15.29
C ARG A 88 -2.49 -4.37 15.85
N MET A 89 -2.14 -3.29 16.57
CA MET A 89 -3.13 -2.39 17.17
C MET A 89 -3.81 -1.50 16.11
N PRO A 90 -5.04 -1.00 16.37
CA PRO A 90 -5.78 -0.16 15.43
C PRO A 90 -5.04 1.10 14.96
N ASP A 91 -4.20 1.71 15.81
CA ASP A 91 -3.40 2.88 15.44
C ASP A 91 -2.47 2.65 14.25
N ILE A 92 -1.99 1.43 14.07
CA ILE A 92 -1.15 1.05 12.93
C ILE A 92 -1.96 1.15 11.64
N TYR A 93 -3.17 0.65 11.65
CA TYR A 93 -4.07 0.69 10.48
C TYR A 93 -4.57 2.11 10.20
N ARG A 94 -4.73 2.95 11.23
CA ARG A 94 -4.95 4.38 11.06
C ARG A 94 -3.76 5.04 10.34
N ALA A 95 -2.53 4.76 10.77
CA ALA A 95 -1.34 5.28 10.13
C ALA A 95 -1.21 4.83 8.66
N ILE A 96 -1.59 3.58 8.34
CA ILE A 96 -1.66 3.06 6.97
C ILE A 96 -2.69 3.85 6.15
N ALA A 97 -3.89 4.09 6.70
CA ALA A 97 -4.93 4.85 6.02
C ALA A 97 -4.53 6.31 5.79
N GLU A 98 -3.92 6.95 6.78
CA GLU A 98 -3.37 8.31 6.67
C GLU A 98 -2.28 8.41 5.60
N ALA A 99 -1.37 7.44 5.54
CA ALA A 99 -0.34 7.38 4.50
C ALA A 99 -0.96 7.25 3.10
N ALA A 100 -1.99 6.40 2.94
CA ALA A 100 -2.68 6.25 1.66
C ALA A 100 -3.34 7.56 1.21
N VAL A 101 -3.98 8.30 2.12
CA VAL A 101 -4.58 9.61 1.83
C VAL A 101 -3.51 10.64 1.46
N GLU A 102 -2.44 10.72 2.23
CA GLU A 102 -1.31 11.64 2.00
C GLU A 102 -0.68 11.40 0.63
N ILE A 103 -0.34 10.15 0.29
CA ILE A 103 0.26 9.77 -0.99
C ILE A 103 -0.68 10.08 -2.15
N SER A 104 -1.96 9.74 -2.00
CA SER A 104 -2.98 10.02 -3.02
C SER A 104 -3.10 11.52 -3.30
N GLY A 105 -3.12 12.35 -2.26
CA GLY A 105 -3.17 13.80 -2.38
C GLY A 105 -1.91 14.36 -3.02
N LYS A 106 -0.73 13.96 -2.54
CA LYS A 106 0.56 14.48 -3.01
C LYS A 106 0.82 14.17 -4.49
N TYR A 107 0.42 12.97 -4.94
CA TYR A 107 0.65 12.53 -6.33
C TYR A 107 -0.59 12.69 -7.22
N SER A 108 -1.66 13.30 -6.71
CA SER A 108 -2.94 13.49 -7.43
C SER A 108 -3.54 12.17 -7.93
N LEU A 109 -3.30 11.08 -7.21
CA LEU A 109 -3.84 9.78 -7.53
C LEU A 109 -5.32 9.70 -7.14
N LYS A 110 -6.09 8.95 -7.93
CA LYS A 110 -7.48 8.61 -7.63
C LYS A 110 -7.61 7.10 -7.53
N PRO A 111 -7.14 6.47 -6.45
CA PRO A 111 -7.14 5.03 -6.35
C PRO A 111 -8.56 4.49 -6.33
N LYS A 112 -8.79 3.41 -7.08
CA LYS A 112 -10.04 2.64 -7.05
C LYS A 112 -10.12 1.72 -5.84
N TYR A 113 -8.95 1.37 -5.29
CA TYR A 113 -8.83 0.56 -4.08
C TYR A 113 -7.56 0.92 -3.30
N VAL A 114 -7.63 0.68 -2.01
CA VAL A 114 -6.50 0.67 -1.10
C VAL A 114 -6.48 -0.67 -0.38
N ASP A 115 -5.42 -1.44 -0.60
CA ASP A 115 -5.19 -2.70 0.08
C ASP A 115 -4.30 -2.44 1.30
N ILE A 116 -4.87 -2.58 2.47
CA ILE A 116 -4.18 -2.36 3.74
C ILE A 116 -3.53 -3.63 4.31
N GLY A 117 -3.56 -4.71 3.53
CA GLY A 117 -3.02 -5.99 3.93
C GLY A 117 -3.89 -6.72 4.96
N GLY A 118 -3.25 -7.59 5.72
CA GLY A 118 -3.90 -8.44 6.72
C GLY A 118 -3.34 -8.23 8.13
N GLY A 119 -3.46 -9.28 8.96
CA GLY A 119 -2.94 -9.29 10.31
C GLY A 119 -3.91 -8.79 11.37
N PHE A 120 -5.20 -8.65 11.05
CA PHE A 120 -6.24 -8.31 12.01
C PHE A 120 -6.47 -9.45 13.01
N PHE A 121 -6.78 -9.08 14.24
CA PHE A 121 -7.34 -10.05 15.18
C PHE A 121 -8.79 -10.32 14.85
N GLY A 122 -9.22 -11.58 14.89
CA GLY A 122 -10.58 -11.97 14.49
C GLY A 122 -11.23 -13.05 15.36
N GLY A 123 -10.58 -13.52 16.42
CA GLY A 123 -11.15 -14.52 17.33
C GLY A 123 -12.21 -13.91 18.26
N LEU A 124 -13.22 -14.70 18.65
CA LEU A 124 -14.32 -14.24 19.51
C LEU A 124 -13.87 -13.55 20.81
N ASN A 125 -12.74 -13.95 21.38
CA ASN A 125 -12.19 -13.41 22.62
C ASN A 125 -10.94 -12.53 22.40
N SER A 126 -10.60 -12.21 21.15
CA SER A 126 -9.45 -11.36 20.85
C SER A 126 -9.78 -9.89 21.00
N LYS A 127 -8.79 -9.08 21.32
CA LYS A 127 -8.84 -7.63 21.33
C LYS A 127 -7.62 -7.08 20.59
N PRO A 128 -7.81 -6.07 19.74
CA PRO A 128 -9.07 -5.42 19.36
C PRO A 128 -9.96 -6.30 18.47
N GLN A 129 -11.25 -5.99 18.40
CA GLN A 129 -12.21 -6.62 17.47
C GLN A 129 -12.22 -5.88 16.13
N PHE A 130 -12.69 -6.55 15.08
CA PHE A 130 -12.70 -6.01 13.73
C PHE A 130 -13.36 -4.63 13.58
N PRO A 131 -14.49 -4.31 14.22
CA PRO A 131 -15.08 -2.97 14.16
C PRO A 131 -14.15 -1.87 14.69
N GLU A 132 -13.33 -2.16 15.70
CA GLU A 132 -12.42 -1.18 16.30
C GLU A 132 -11.36 -0.71 15.30
N TYR A 133 -10.89 -1.58 14.41
CA TYR A 133 -9.97 -1.22 13.33
C TYR A 133 -10.64 -0.24 12.35
N PHE A 134 -11.86 -0.52 11.93
CA PHE A 134 -12.59 0.35 11.01
C PHE A 134 -12.91 1.71 11.61
N ASP A 135 -13.33 1.74 12.86
CA ASP A 135 -13.64 3.00 13.54
C ASP A 135 -12.40 3.87 13.68
N MET A 136 -11.25 3.27 13.92
CA MET A 136 -9.99 4.00 14.01
C MET A 136 -9.58 4.58 12.65
N MET A 137 -9.72 3.84 11.56
CA MET A 137 -9.39 4.31 10.21
C MET A 137 -10.32 5.43 9.72
N LYS A 138 -11.56 5.49 10.20
CA LYS A 138 -12.53 6.55 9.85
C LYS A 138 -12.29 7.87 10.60
N ARG A 139 -11.59 7.84 11.73
CA ARG A 139 -11.28 9.06 12.51
C ARG A 139 -10.21 9.84 11.78
N ARG A 140 -10.63 10.95 11.16
CA ARG A 140 -9.75 11.97 10.58
C ARG A 140 -9.50 13.08 11.59
#